data_aa2d1020ce88d2741402d79ace1d2258
#
_entry.id   aa2d1020ce88d2741402d79ace1d2258
#
_cell.length_a   1.000
_cell.length_b   1.000
_cell.length_c   1.000
_cell.angle_alpha   90.00
_cell.angle_beta   90.00
_cell.angle_gamma   90.00
#
_symmetry.space_group_name_H-M   'P 1'
#
loop_
_entity.id
_entity.type
_entity.pdbx_description
1 polymer ?
#
loop_
_entity_poly.entity_id
_entity_poly.type
_entity_poly.pdbx_seq_one_letter_code
_entity_poly.pdbx_strand_id
1 'polypeptide(L)'
;MTHEDAGLERRSRGDWVRHAADAADAGLERIEAFFQGDAYSLHRHDTYAIGTTLAGVQSFRYRGALRHSVAGATVVLHPDEPHDGHAGTDAGFRYRMLYVPPARLQEALGGSALPFVAGGVSTDPRLAAATRALLAGLDAPLASLEADDALLDLALALRAAAGAPE
;
A
#
# COMPACT_ATOMS: atom_id res chain seq x y z
N MET A 1 8.58 -4.35 14.19
CA MET A 1 8.26 -2.96 14.55
C MET A 1 6.81 -2.76 14.26
N THR A 2 5.99 -2.77 15.27
CA THR A 2 4.58 -2.42 15.11
C THR A 2 4.54 -0.95 14.76
N HIS A 3 4.04 -0.60 13.58
CA HIS A 3 3.68 0.77 13.27
C HIS A 3 2.57 1.18 14.22
N GLU A 4 2.93 1.72 15.34
CA GLU A 4 1.99 2.47 16.15
C GLU A 4 1.77 3.82 15.44
N ASP A 5 0.98 3.78 14.39
CA ASP A 5 0.40 5.00 13.80
C ASP A 5 -0.71 5.58 14.69
N ALA A 6 -0.78 5.14 15.93
CA ALA A 6 -1.84 5.49 16.87
C ALA A 6 -1.96 7.00 17.13
N GLY A 7 -0.98 7.79 16.76
CA GLY A 7 -1.02 9.25 16.90
C GLY A 7 -1.33 10.01 15.61
N LEU A 8 -1.34 9.35 14.46
CA LEU A 8 -1.49 9.99 13.16
C LEU A 8 -2.88 9.82 12.56
N GLU A 9 -3.61 8.79 13.01
CA GLU A 9 -4.96 8.54 12.55
C GLU A 9 -5.95 9.58 13.10
N ARG A 10 -6.72 10.17 12.20
CA ARG A 10 -7.84 11.04 12.54
C ARG A 10 -9.13 10.29 12.24
N ARG A 11 -9.68 9.64 13.26
CA ARG A 11 -10.85 8.80 13.09
C ARG A 11 -12.14 9.58 13.24
N SER A 12 -13.03 9.40 12.28
CA SER A 12 -14.44 9.79 12.35
C SER A 12 -15.28 8.62 12.84
N ARG A 13 -16.52 8.88 13.19
CA ARG A 13 -17.47 7.83 13.57
C ARG A 13 -17.69 6.86 12.41
N GLY A 14 -17.49 5.57 12.68
CA GLY A 14 -17.59 4.51 11.67
C GLY A 14 -16.26 4.09 11.03
N ASP A 15 -15.20 4.83 11.27
CA ASP A 15 -13.85 4.46 10.82
C ASP A 15 -13.36 3.21 11.55
N TRP A 16 -12.62 2.38 10.82
CA TRP A 16 -12.02 1.19 11.41
C TRP A 16 -10.74 0.79 10.67
N VAL A 17 -9.85 0.12 11.39
CA VAL A 17 -8.64 -0.51 10.85
C VAL A 17 -8.60 -1.96 11.34
N ARG A 18 -8.33 -2.89 10.44
CA ARG A 18 -8.16 -4.30 10.72
C ARG A 18 -6.79 -4.76 10.24
N HIS A 19 -6.03 -5.38 11.13
CA HIS A 19 -4.73 -5.97 10.79
C HIS A 19 -4.91 -7.44 10.36
N ALA A 20 -4.08 -7.86 9.40
CA ALA A 20 -4.07 -9.26 9.01
C ALA A 20 -3.58 -10.15 10.14
N ALA A 21 -4.06 -11.40 10.15
CA ALA A 21 -3.50 -12.42 11.02
C ALA A 21 -2.02 -12.61 10.69
N ASP A 22 -1.25 -12.66 11.72
CA ASP A 22 0.21 -12.80 11.82
C ASP A 22 1.01 -12.85 10.50
N ALA A 23 1.67 -11.75 10.19
CA ALA A 23 2.65 -11.67 9.12
C ALA A 23 4.09 -11.63 9.66
N ALA A 24 4.31 -11.89 10.95
CA ALA A 24 5.60 -11.70 11.61
C ALA A 24 6.72 -12.52 10.94
N ASP A 25 6.44 -13.76 10.55
CA ASP A 25 7.42 -14.63 9.89
C ASP A 25 7.75 -14.18 8.46
N ALA A 26 6.80 -13.52 7.78
CA ALA A 26 7.03 -13.00 6.44
C ALA A 26 7.63 -11.58 6.44
N GLY A 27 7.66 -10.89 7.59
CA GLY A 27 8.13 -9.50 7.71
C GLY A 27 7.25 -8.50 6.98
N LEU A 28 5.98 -8.85 6.70
CA LEU A 28 5.03 -8.04 5.97
C LEU A 28 3.85 -7.68 6.86
N GLU A 29 3.54 -6.40 6.93
CA GLU A 29 2.34 -5.92 7.60
C GLU A 29 1.26 -5.66 6.54
N ARG A 30 0.03 -6.14 6.81
CA ARG A 30 -1.11 -5.97 5.92
C ARG A 30 -2.31 -5.48 6.71
N ILE A 31 -3.02 -4.51 6.18
CA ILE A 31 -4.22 -3.97 6.81
C ILE A 31 -5.37 -3.84 5.81
N GLU A 32 -6.58 -3.81 6.34
CA GLU A 32 -7.75 -3.27 5.67
C GLU A 32 -8.33 -2.17 6.54
N ALA A 33 -8.76 -1.07 5.93
CA ALA A 33 -9.28 0.07 6.67
C ALA A 33 -10.42 0.76 5.92
N PHE A 34 -11.26 1.43 6.68
CA PHE A 34 -12.30 2.34 6.20
C PHE A 34 -12.20 3.66 6.93
N PHE A 35 -12.23 4.76 6.17
CA PHE A 35 -12.24 6.11 6.70
C PHE A 35 -13.28 6.96 5.99
N GLN A 36 -14.02 7.75 6.77
CA GLN A 36 -15.10 8.59 6.24
C GLN A 36 -14.65 10.02 5.93
N GLY A 37 -13.58 10.49 6.55
CA GLY A 37 -13.07 11.85 6.39
C GLY A 37 -11.55 11.86 6.30
N ASP A 38 -10.92 12.70 7.13
CA ASP A 38 -9.48 12.70 7.28
C ASP A 38 -9.02 11.42 7.98
N ALA A 39 -8.14 10.68 7.34
CA ALA A 39 -7.60 9.43 7.85
C ALA A 39 -6.24 9.63 8.52
N TYR A 40 -5.33 10.27 7.81
CA TYR A 40 -3.95 10.45 8.26
C TYR A 40 -3.49 11.89 8.01
N SER A 41 -2.81 12.47 9.00
CA SER A 41 -2.06 13.71 8.82
C SER A 41 -0.78 13.44 8.03
N LEU A 42 -0.13 14.48 7.55
CA LEU A 42 1.12 14.37 6.81
C LEU A 42 2.17 13.62 7.61
N HIS A 43 2.68 12.53 7.05
CA HIS A 43 3.68 11.66 7.66
C HIS A 43 4.45 10.90 6.58
N ARG A 44 5.46 10.14 6.99
CA ARG A 44 6.23 9.24 6.12
C ARG A 44 6.53 7.94 6.83
N HIS A 45 6.73 6.90 6.04
CA HIS A 45 7.15 5.57 6.52
C HIS A 45 8.56 5.26 6.05
N ASP A 46 9.22 4.32 6.71
CA ASP A 46 10.50 3.74 6.28
C ASP A 46 10.30 2.52 5.36
N THR A 47 9.06 2.17 5.08
CA THR A 47 8.66 1.07 4.19
C THR A 47 7.98 1.60 2.94
N TYR A 48 7.87 0.74 1.90
CA TYR A 48 6.86 0.92 0.87
C TYR A 48 5.48 0.74 1.49
N ALA A 49 4.52 1.53 1.04
CA ALA A 49 3.10 1.29 1.26
C ALA A 49 2.44 1.05 -0.10
N ILE A 50 2.04 -0.19 -0.35
CA ILE A 50 1.47 -0.60 -1.63
C ILE A 50 0.11 -1.21 -1.38
N GLY A 51 -0.92 -0.71 -2.02
CA GLY A 51 -2.27 -1.13 -1.73
C GLY A 51 -3.25 -0.95 -2.86
N THR A 52 -4.47 -1.38 -2.59
CA THR A 52 -5.58 -1.28 -3.53
C THR A 52 -6.76 -0.58 -2.87
N THR A 53 -7.36 0.35 -3.58
CA THR A 53 -8.64 0.95 -3.18
C THR A 53 -9.75 -0.01 -3.52
N LEU A 54 -10.60 -0.33 -2.54
CA LEU A 54 -11.71 -1.28 -2.68
C LEU A 54 -13.04 -0.57 -2.95
N ALA A 55 -13.25 0.58 -2.34
CA ALA A 55 -14.48 1.37 -2.49
C ALA A 55 -14.20 2.84 -2.22
N GLY A 56 -14.97 3.72 -2.82
CA GLY A 56 -14.84 5.16 -2.67
C GLY A 56 -13.61 5.71 -3.37
N VAL A 57 -13.17 6.89 -2.94
CA VAL A 57 -11.99 7.57 -3.47
C VAL A 57 -11.03 7.84 -2.32
N GLN A 58 -9.84 7.25 -2.42
CA GLN A 58 -8.73 7.52 -1.52
C GLN A 58 -7.92 8.68 -2.07
N SER A 59 -7.87 9.79 -1.35
CA SER A 59 -7.16 10.99 -1.78
C SER A 59 -5.99 11.26 -0.84
N PHE A 60 -4.88 11.71 -1.39
CA PHE A 60 -3.68 11.98 -0.61
C PHE A 60 -2.76 12.95 -1.35
N ARG A 61 -2.01 13.73 -0.58
CA ARG A 61 -0.93 14.56 -1.11
C ARG A 61 0.33 13.74 -1.20
N TYR A 62 0.96 13.77 -2.36
CA TYR A 62 2.16 12.99 -2.62
C TYR A 62 3.03 13.70 -3.67
N ARG A 63 4.27 13.97 -3.31
CA ARG A 63 5.26 14.60 -4.20
C ARG A 63 4.73 15.88 -4.88
N GLY A 64 4.17 16.77 -4.07
CA GLY A 64 3.71 18.09 -4.52
C GLY A 64 2.38 18.11 -5.27
N ALA A 65 1.66 17.01 -5.34
CA ALA A 65 0.36 16.94 -6.01
C ALA A 65 -0.68 16.21 -5.17
N LEU A 66 -1.93 16.59 -5.36
CA LEU A 66 -3.06 15.85 -4.82
C LEU A 66 -3.37 14.67 -5.75
N ARG A 67 -3.36 13.47 -5.21
CA ARG A 67 -3.60 12.22 -5.94
C ARG A 67 -4.91 11.59 -5.51
N HIS A 68 -5.56 10.88 -6.44
CA HIS A 68 -6.82 10.17 -6.20
C HIS A 68 -6.70 8.73 -6.68
N SER A 69 -7.12 7.79 -5.84
CA SER A 69 -7.20 6.37 -6.18
C SER A 69 -8.65 5.91 -6.06
N VAL A 70 -9.19 5.40 -7.14
CA VAL A 70 -10.54 4.83 -7.21
C VAL A 70 -10.48 3.31 -7.08
N ALA A 71 -11.65 2.68 -6.93
CA ALA A 71 -11.73 1.22 -6.81
C ALA A 71 -10.99 0.52 -7.97
N GLY A 72 -10.12 -0.43 -7.62
CA GLY A 72 -9.29 -1.17 -8.56
C GLY A 72 -7.93 -0.54 -8.88
N ALA A 73 -7.69 0.73 -8.55
CA ALA A 73 -6.39 1.35 -8.72
C ALA A 73 -5.41 0.90 -7.61
N THR A 74 -4.13 0.95 -7.92
CA THR A 74 -3.05 0.59 -7.00
C THR A 74 -2.36 1.85 -6.50
N VAL A 75 -2.21 1.96 -5.19
CA VAL A 75 -1.43 3.01 -4.53
C VAL A 75 -0.01 2.51 -4.31
N VAL A 76 0.98 3.30 -4.68
CA VAL A 76 2.40 3.00 -4.46
C VAL A 76 3.06 4.21 -3.81
N LEU A 77 3.33 4.12 -2.51
CA LEU A 77 4.02 5.14 -1.76
C LEU A 77 5.42 4.64 -1.40
N HIS A 78 6.43 5.41 -1.79
CA HIS A 78 7.83 5.04 -1.58
C HIS A 78 8.28 5.37 -0.15
N PRO A 79 9.31 4.67 0.37
CA PRO A 79 9.90 5.01 1.65
C PRO A 79 10.32 6.47 1.72
N ASP A 80 10.12 7.07 2.90
CA ASP A 80 10.52 8.45 3.24
C ASP A 80 9.84 9.57 2.44
N GLU A 81 8.88 9.25 1.58
CA GLU A 81 8.08 10.27 0.87
C GLU A 81 6.88 10.70 1.74
N PRO A 82 6.78 11.98 2.10
CA PRO A 82 5.66 12.49 2.89
C PRO A 82 4.33 12.35 2.16
N HIS A 83 3.31 11.92 2.88
CA HIS A 83 1.94 11.81 2.37
C HIS A 83 0.93 11.95 3.51
N ASP A 84 -0.29 12.30 3.16
CA ASP A 84 -1.45 12.28 4.03
C ASP A 84 -2.50 11.29 3.49
N GLY A 85 -3.70 11.33 4.00
CA GLY A 85 -4.79 10.51 3.50
C GLY A 85 -6.14 11.02 3.96
N HIS A 86 -7.09 11.08 3.02
CA HIS A 86 -8.46 11.49 3.29
C HIS A 86 -9.42 10.92 2.26
N ALA A 87 -10.71 10.93 2.61
CA ALA A 87 -11.76 10.55 1.67
C ALA A 87 -11.94 11.64 0.62
N GLY A 88 -11.95 11.24 -0.65
CA GLY A 88 -12.19 12.14 -1.77
C GLY A 88 -13.68 12.41 -2.03
N THR A 89 -14.56 11.68 -1.35
CA THR A 89 -16.02 11.83 -1.41
C THR A 89 -16.66 11.65 -0.04
N ASP A 90 -17.90 12.05 0.13
CA ASP A 90 -18.66 11.92 1.38
C ASP A 90 -18.97 10.46 1.76
N ALA A 91 -18.85 9.53 0.80
CA ALA A 91 -19.07 8.10 1.04
C ALA A 91 -17.93 7.41 1.80
N GLY A 92 -16.82 8.10 1.99
CA GLY A 92 -15.62 7.50 2.57
C GLY A 92 -14.88 6.62 1.58
N PHE A 93 -13.85 5.94 2.06
CA PHE A 93 -13.09 4.98 1.25
C PHE A 93 -12.67 3.77 2.05
N ARG A 94 -12.56 2.63 1.37
CA ARG A 94 -12.08 1.37 1.92
C ARG A 94 -10.90 0.89 1.08
N TYR A 95 -9.85 0.44 1.75
CA TYR A 95 -8.63 -0.01 1.08
C TYR A 95 -7.94 -1.12 1.85
N ARG A 96 -7.07 -1.84 1.16
CA ARG A 96 -6.08 -2.73 1.76
C ARG A 96 -4.69 -2.24 1.43
N MET A 97 -3.79 -2.33 2.40
CA MET A 97 -2.42 -1.83 2.27
C MET A 97 -1.43 -2.86 2.78
N LEU A 98 -0.33 -3.00 2.04
CA LEU A 98 0.82 -3.81 2.38
C LEU A 98 2.00 -2.89 2.67
N TYR A 99 2.66 -3.11 3.80
CA TYR A 99 3.89 -2.40 4.15
C TYR A 99 5.07 -3.35 3.95
N VAL A 100 6.00 -2.96 3.07
CA VAL A 100 7.13 -3.81 2.66
C VAL A 100 8.43 -3.09 2.96
N PRO A 101 9.32 -3.67 3.79
CA PRO A 101 10.67 -3.14 3.95
C PRO A 101 11.39 -3.07 2.59
N PRO A 102 12.10 -1.96 2.27
CA PRO A 102 12.82 -1.83 1.01
C PRO A 102 13.80 -2.99 0.75
N ALA A 103 14.45 -3.48 1.81
CA ALA A 103 15.38 -4.60 1.72
C ALA A 103 14.74 -5.88 1.17
N ARG A 104 13.46 -6.13 1.50
CA ARG A 104 12.72 -7.30 1.01
C ARG A 104 12.49 -7.24 -0.51
N LEU A 105 12.12 -6.07 -1.03
CA LEU A 105 11.98 -5.89 -2.48
C LEU A 105 13.32 -5.95 -3.20
N GLN A 106 14.35 -5.36 -2.62
CA GLN A 106 15.70 -5.39 -3.20
C GLN A 106 16.25 -6.82 -3.25
N GLU A 107 16.07 -7.60 -2.20
CA GLU A 107 16.43 -9.01 -2.16
C GLU A 107 15.69 -9.81 -3.24
N ALA A 108 14.39 -9.61 -3.41
CA ALA A 108 13.60 -10.24 -4.45
C ALA A 108 14.11 -9.89 -5.86
N LEU A 109 14.66 -8.71 -6.07
CA LEU A 109 15.25 -8.26 -7.32
C LEU A 109 16.75 -8.62 -7.46
N GLY A 110 17.26 -9.50 -6.61
CA GLY A 110 18.65 -9.94 -6.66
C GLY A 110 19.67 -8.86 -6.33
N GLY A 111 19.32 -7.88 -5.51
CA GLY A 111 20.16 -6.76 -5.13
C GLY A 111 20.16 -5.59 -6.11
N SER A 112 19.33 -5.64 -7.15
CA SER A 112 19.18 -4.56 -8.12
C SER A 112 18.57 -3.30 -7.50
N ALA A 113 18.70 -2.17 -8.20
CA ALA A 113 18.11 -0.90 -7.77
C ALA A 113 16.58 -1.02 -7.61
N LEU A 114 16.05 -0.37 -6.58
CA LEU A 114 14.62 -0.36 -6.31
C LEU A 114 13.86 0.44 -7.38
N PRO A 115 12.73 -0.08 -7.88
CA PRO A 115 11.93 0.63 -8.87
C PRO A 115 11.24 1.84 -8.23
N PHE A 116 11.00 2.87 -9.03
CA PHE A 116 10.34 4.09 -8.62
C PHE A 116 9.12 4.37 -9.51
N VAL A 117 7.93 4.32 -8.92
CA VAL A 117 6.66 4.64 -9.58
C VAL A 117 6.27 6.06 -9.15
N ALA A 118 6.44 7.02 -10.04
CA ALA A 118 6.47 8.44 -9.68
C ALA A 118 5.13 9.02 -9.19
N GLY A 119 4.02 8.56 -9.71
CA GLY A 119 2.72 9.23 -9.53
C GLY A 119 1.94 8.86 -8.28
N GLY A 120 2.36 7.88 -7.51
CA GLY A 120 1.63 7.43 -6.31
C GLY A 120 0.40 6.56 -6.59
N VAL A 121 -0.14 6.59 -7.78
CA VAL A 121 -1.29 5.78 -8.22
C VAL A 121 -0.96 5.15 -9.58
N SER A 122 -1.28 3.88 -9.72
CA SER A 122 -1.09 3.13 -10.97
C SER A 122 -2.37 2.42 -11.37
N THR A 123 -2.62 2.37 -12.68
CA THR A 123 -3.70 1.59 -13.29
C THR A 123 -3.18 0.37 -14.04
N ASP A 124 -1.90 0.06 -13.90
CA ASP A 124 -1.28 -1.11 -14.52
C ASP A 124 -1.94 -2.41 -14.00
N PRO A 125 -2.51 -3.24 -14.89
CA PRO A 125 -3.26 -4.43 -14.46
C PRO A 125 -2.37 -5.52 -13.86
N ARG A 126 -1.11 -5.63 -14.28
CA ARG A 126 -0.17 -6.60 -13.72
C ARG A 126 0.20 -6.23 -12.29
N LEU A 127 0.47 -4.93 -12.05
CA LEU A 127 0.77 -4.44 -10.72
C LEU A 127 -0.44 -4.61 -9.79
N ALA A 128 -1.64 -4.32 -10.28
CA ALA A 128 -2.88 -4.54 -9.53
C ALA A 128 -3.07 -6.02 -9.15
N ALA A 129 -2.82 -6.94 -10.07
CA ALA A 129 -2.95 -8.37 -9.80
C ALA A 129 -1.92 -8.86 -8.77
N ALA A 130 -0.66 -8.45 -8.89
CA ALA A 130 0.39 -8.82 -7.94
C ALA A 130 0.12 -8.26 -6.54
N THR A 131 -0.37 -7.03 -6.45
CA THR A 131 -0.76 -6.40 -5.18
C THR A 131 -1.92 -7.13 -4.52
N ARG A 132 -2.97 -7.44 -5.28
CA ARG A 132 -4.13 -8.18 -4.76
C ARG A 132 -3.77 -9.58 -4.28
N ALA A 133 -2.83 -10.25 -4.92
CA ALA A 133 -2.38 -11.58 -4.49
C ALA A 133 -1.81 -11.57 -3.07
N LEU A 134 -1.05 -10.54 -2.71
CA LEU A 134 -0.51 -10.37 -1.36
C LEU A 134 -1.54 -9.90 -0.34
N LEU A 135 -2.60 -9.24 -0.78
CA LEU A 135 -3.64 -8.67 0.08
C LEU A 135 -4.90 -9.53 0.17
N ALA A 136 -4.97 -10.64 -0.56
CA ALA A 136 -6.05 -11.59 -0.42
C ALA A 136 -5.93 -12.37 0.89
N GLY A 137 -7.07 -12.78 1.47
CA GLY A 137 -7.07 -13.67 2.63
C GLY A 137 -6.40 -13.09 3.87
N LEU A 138 -6.75 -11.87 4.28
CA LEU A 138 -6.20 -11.23 5.48
C LEU A 138 -6.45 -12.02 6.78
N ASP A 139 -7.41 -12.93 6.78
CA ASP A 139 -7.73 -13.75 7.96
C ASP A 139 -6.77 -14.93 8.17
N ALA A 140 -5.94 -15.23 7.18
CA ALA A 140 -4.94 -16.28 7.24
C ALA A 140 -3.52 -15.71 7.06
N PRO A 141 -2.52 -16.25 7.78
CA PRO A 141 -1.14 -15.85 7.57
C PRO A 141 -0.65 -16.30 6.19
N LEU A 142 0.27 -15.53 5.60
CA LEU A 142 0.98 -15.95 4.40
C LEU A 142 2.07 -16.96 4.78
N ALA A 143 2.09 -18.10 4.11
CA ALA A 143 3.21 -19.03 4.20
C ALA A 143 4.48 -18.38 3.61
N SER A 144 5.64 -18.66 4.20
CA SER A 144 6.90 -18.01 3.82
C SER A 144 7.23 -18.15 2.34
N LEU A 145 7.08 -19.34 1.78
CA LEU A 145 7.35 -19.60 0.36
C LEU A 145 6.37 -18.87 -0.55
N GLU A 146 5.09 -18.89 -0.18
CA GLU A 146 4.05 -18.15 -0.89
C GLU A 146 4.31 -16.63 -0.87
N ALA A 147 4.73 -16.10 0.28
CA ALA A 147 5.10 -14.69 0.42
C ALA A 147 6.31 -14.32 -0.45
N ASP A 148 7.32 -15.17 -0.50
CA ASP A 148 8.53 -14.95 -1.32
C ASP A 148 8.18 -14.92 -2.81
N ASP A 149 7.38 -15.86 -3.29
CA ASP A 149 6.94 -15.91 -4.68
C ASP A 149 6.08 -14.68 -5.04
N ALA A 150 5.15 -14.33 -4.18
CA ALA A 150 4.27 -13.18 -4.40
C ALA A 150 5.04 -11.84 -4.33
N LEU A 151 6.05 -11.73 -3.47
CA LEU A 151 6.93 -10.56 -3.43
C LEU A 151 7.79 -10.43 -4.69
N LEU A 152 8.27 -11.52 -5.23
CA LEU A 152 8.99 -11.51 -6.50
C LEU A 152 8.10 -10.99 -7.62
N ASP A 153 6.88 -11.49 -7.71
CA ASP A 153 5.90 -11.02 -8.70
C ASP A 153 5.60 -9.53 -8.54
N LEU A 154 5.43 -9.07 -7.31
CA LEU A 154 5.21 -7.65 -7.01
C LEU A 154 6.43 -6.81 -7.42
N ALA A 155 7.62 -7.23 -7.07
CA ALA A 155 8.86 -6.51 -7.40
C ALA A 155 9.05 -6.38 -8.92
N LEU A 156 8.79 -7.44 -9.67
CA LEU A 156 8.85 -7.44 -11.13
C LEU A 156 7.78 -6.55 -11.76
N ALA A 157 6.57 -6.57 -11.20
CA ALA A 157 5.47 -5.71 -11.65
C ALA A 157 5.75 -4.23 -11.38
N LEU A 158 6.32 -3.90 -10.22
CA LEU A 158 6.76 -2.53 -9.90
C LEU A 158 7.83 -2.05 -10.86
N ARG A 159 8.81 -2.89 -11.17
CA ARG A 159 9.87 -2.54 -12.12
C ARG A 159 9.33 -2.30 -13.52
N ALA A 160 8.38 -3.10 -13.97
CA ALA A 160 7.73 -2.91 -15.27
C ALA A 160 6.89 -1.62 -15.30
N ALA A 161 6.14 -1.34 -14.23
CA ALA A 161 5.35 -0.12 -14.11
C ALA A 161 6.21 1.15 -14.04
N ALA A 162 7.36 1.07 -13.38
CA ALA A 162 8.31 2.19 -13.27
C ALA A 162 8.92 2.57 -14.63
N GLY A 163 9.06 1.61 -15.54
CA GLY A 163 9.55 1.84 -16.91
C GLY A 163 8.49 2.25 -17.91
N ALA A 164 7.21 2.23 -17.53
CA ALA A 164 6.11 2.63 -18.42
C ALA A 164 5.97 4.15 -18.46
N PRO A 165 5.66 4.76 -19.62
CA PRO A 165 5.35 6.18 -19.68
C PRO A 165 4.04 6.47 -18.93
N GLU A 166 3.98 7.66 -18.32
CA GLU A 166 2.74 8.16 -17.69
C GLU A 166 1.63 8.41 -18.71
#